data_d98a907f2c146e7c63d1e5b3d43bf781
#
_entry.id   d98a907f2c146e7c63d1e5b3d43bf781
#
_cell.length_a   1.000
_cell.length_b   1.000
_cell.length_c   1.000
_cell.angle_alpha   90.00
_cell.angle_beta   90.00
_cell.angle_gamma   90.00
#
_symmetry.space_group_name_H-M   'P 1'
#
loop_
_entity.id
_entity.type
_entity.pdbx_description
1 polymer ?
#
loop_
_entity_poly.entity_id
_entity_poly.type
_entity_poly.pdbx_seq_one_letter_code
_entity_poly.pdbx_strand_id
1 'polypeptide(L)'
;IHHRLVGSEMCIRDRIKPIHTPGHASNHYCFLIDEIKCLLSGDHIMDGSTVVIAPKDGNMNEYISSLKKLNDFSFDSIAPGHGNFIDNPFEIIEWTIQHRLEREEKVHKKLSKLGAVGINRLLISVYNDVNPKLLPIAKWSLEAHLIKLIEDERVVLEKGKYRSLED
;
A
#
# COMPACT_ATOMS: atom_id res chain seq x y z
N ILE A 1 -21.92 41.80 8.68
CA ILE A 1 -20.63 41.11 8.35
C ILE A 1 -20.62 39.67 8.85
N HIS A 2 -21.45 39.31 9.86
CA HIS A 2 -21.42 37.94 10.43
C HIS A 2 -22.14 36.84 9.62
N HIS A 3 -23.01 37.16 8.68
CA HIS A 3 -23.77 36.15 7.92
C HIS A 3 -23.04 35.57 6.71
N ARG A 4 -21.90 36.15 6.29
CA ARG A 4 -21.19 35.70 5.08
C ARG A 4 -20.13 34.62 5.33
N LEU A 5 -19.64 34.46 6.57
CA LEU A 5 -18.61 33.50 6.94
C LEU A 5 -19.20 32.13 7.31
N VAL A 6 -20.39 32.08 7.89
CA VAL A 6 -21.04 30.83 8.30
C VAL A 6 -21.45 29.97 7.10
N GLY A 7 -21.87 30.58 5.99
CA GLY A 7 -22.24 29.85 4.77
C GLY A 7 -21.04 29.28 3.99
N SER A 8 -19.87 29.95 4.04
CA SER A 8 -18.67 29.47 3.33
C SER A 8 -17.98 28.32 4.06
N GLU A 9 -17.98 28.31 5.38
CA GLU A 9 -17.40 27.19 6.14
C GLU A 9 -18.25 25.91 6.05
N MET A 10 -19.56 26.02 6.02
CA MET A 10 -20.45 24.87 5.83
C MET A 10 -20.31 24.27 4.44
N CYS A 11 -20.12 25.10 3.39
CA CYS A 11 -19.88 24.61 2.02
C CYS A 11 -18.52 23.92 1.85
N ILE A 12 -17.48 24.30 2.59
CA ILE A 12 -16.16 23.65 2.49
C ILE A 12 -16.17 22.27 3.16
N ARG A 13 -16.89 22.10 4.26
CA ARG A 13 -16.96 20.80 4.97
C ARG A 13 -17.67 19.71 4.18
N ASP A 14 -18.66 20.07 3.37
CA ASP A 14 -19.44 19.12 2.58
C ASP A 14 -18.75 18.73 1.26
N ARG A 15 -17.66 19.41 0.88
CA ARG A 15 -16.97 19.25 -0.41
C ARG A 15 -15.73 18.38 -0.34
N ILE A 16 -15.14 18.18 0.82
CA ILE A 16 -13.95 17.36 1.03
C ILE A 16 -14.32 16.23 1.98
N LYS A 17 -14.25 15.00 1.48
CA LYS A 17 -14.54 13.79 2.25
C LYS A 17 -13.23 13.12 2.67
N PRO A 18 -12.90 13.06 3.96
CA PRO A 18 -11.79 12.27 4.44
C PRO A 18 -12.15 10.78 4.36
N ILE A 19 -11.25 9.99 3.78
CA ILE A 19 -11.36 8.54 3.68
C ILE A 19 -10.17 7.96 4.42
N HIS A 20 -10.40 7.28 5.54
CA HIS A 20 -9.34 6.59 6.27
C HIS A 20 -8.82 5.42 5.44
N THR A 21 -7.53 5.46 5.11
CA THR A 21 -6.82 4.53 4.23
C THR A 21 -5.51 4.07 4.89
N PRO A 22 -5.59 3.30 6.00
CA PRO A 22 -4.41 2.79 6.68
C PRO A 22 -3.64 1.83 5.80
N GLY A 23 -2.38 1.61 6.14
CA GLY A 23 -1.54 0.60 5.51
C GLY A 23 -0.15 1.09 5.15
N HIS A 24 0.03 2.26 4.50
CA HIS A 24 1.33 2.92 4.43
C HIS A 24 1.72 3.50 5.80
N ALA A 25 0.78 4.17 6.42
CA ALA A 25 0.82 4.61 7.81
C ALA A 25 -0.55 4.34 8.45
N SER A 26 -0.59 4.04 9.74
CA SER A 26 -1.82 3.69 10.48
C SER A 26 -2.84 4.82 10.51
N ASN A 27 -2.38 6.07 10.48
CA ASN A 27 -3.19 7.28 10.52
C ASN A 27 -3.39 7.95 9.16
N HIS A 28 -3.15 7.23 8.05
CA HIS A 28 -3.25 7.80 6.71
C HIS A 28 -4.71 8.07 6.31
N TYR A 29 -4.93 9.21 5.64
CA TYR A 29 -6.20 9.58 5.01
C TYR A 29 -5.99 10.03 3.57
N CYS A 30 -6.85 9.56 2.68
CA CYS A 30 -7.10 10.21 1.39
C CYS A 30 -8.23 11.23 1.55
N PHE A 31 -8.28 12.22 0.66
CA PHE A 31 -9.32 13.25 0.67
C PHE A 31 -9.99 13.32 -0.71
N LEU A 32 -11.28 13.02 -0.77
CA LEU A 32 -12.05 13.16 -1.99
C LEU A 32 -12.64 14.56 -2.09
N ILE A 33 -12.35 15.26 -3.19
CA ILE A 33 -12.93 16.55 -3.54
C ILE A 33 -14.06 16.28 -4.54
N ASP A 34 -15.31 16.24 -4.05
CA ASP A 34 -16.47 15.85 -4.85
C ASP A 34 -16.74 16.78 -6.04
N GLU A 35 -16.48 18.08 -5.91
CA GLU A 35 -16.75 19.06 -6.97
C GLU A 35 -15.96 18.81 -8.25
N ILE A 36 -14.71 18.39 -8.10
CA ILE A 36 -13.80 18.16 -9.22
C ILE A 36 -13.53 16.67 -9.43
N LYS A 37 -14.23 15.78 -8.71
CA LYS A 37 -14.06 14.33 -8.79
C LYS A 37 -12.60 13.90 -8.69
N CYS A 38 -11.84 14.50 -7.76
CA CYS A 38 -10.42 14.25 -7.57
C CYS A 38 -10.14 13.68 -6.18
N LEU A 39 -9.37 12.59 -6.14
CA LEU A 39 -8.87 11.99 -4.91
C LEU A 39 -7.45 12.50 -4.62
N LEU A 40 -7.24 13.20 -3.50
CA LEU A 40 -5.91 13.47 -2.98
C LEU A 40 -5.43 12.24 -2.22
N SER A 41 -4.53 11.47 -2.81
CA SER A 41 -4.11 10.16 -2.26
C SER A 41 -2.94 10.25 -1.28
N GLY A 42 -2.27 11.39 -1.17
CA GLY A 42 -1.03 11.46 -0.38
C GLY A 42 -0.04 10.38 -0.82
N ASP A 43 0.52 9.65 0.14
CA ASP A 43 1.45 8.56 -0.11
C ASP A 43 0.76 7.19 -0.23
N HIS A 44 -0.57 7.14 -0.31
CA HIS A 44 -1.27 5.86 -0.49
C HIS A 44 -1.17 5.32 -1.91
N ILE A 45 -1.25 6.20 -2.91
CA ILE A 45 -1.09 5.88 -4.33
C ILE A 45 -0.10 6.88 -4.93
N MET A 46 0.88 6.39 -5.69
CA MET A 46 1.91 7.18 -6.36
C MET A 46 1.88 6.90 -7.87
N ASP A 47 2.29 7.91 -8.66
CA ASP A 47 2.50 7.70 -10.09
C ASP A 47 3.82 6.98 -10.35
N GLY A 48 3.78 5.97 -11.25
CA GLY A 48 4.96 5.27 -11.77
C GLY A 48 5.68 4.34 -10.77
N SER A 49 5.22 4.25 -9.51
CA SER A 49 5.80 3.34 -8.53
C SER A 49 4.83 2.96 -7.43
N THR A 50 5.23 2.03 -6.56
CA THR A 50 4.45 1.67 -5.37
C THR A 50 5.11 2.19 -4.10
N VAL A 51 4.31 2.68 -3.16
CA VAL A 51 4.77 3.17 -1.87
C VAL A 51 5.45 2.07 -1.04
N VAL A 52 6.37 2.45 -0.19
CA VAL A 52 7.00 1.52 0.77
C VAL A 52 6.05 1.27 1.94
N ILE A 53 5.81 0.01 2.27
CA ILE A 53 5.10 -0.38 3.48
C ILE A 53 6.14 -0.82 4.51
N ALA A 54 6.36 0.01 5.51
CA ALA A 54 7.34 -0.25 6.56
C ALA A 54 6.63 -0.80 7.82
N PRO A 55 6.93 -2.02 8.27
CA PRO A 55 6.16 -2.71 9.33
C PRO A 55 6.17 -2.03 10.70
N LYS A 56 6.95 -0.97 10.89
CA LYS A 56 6.94 -0.20 12.15
C LYS A 56 5.60 0.49 12.39
N ASP A 57 4.94 0.93 11.32
CA ASP A 57 3.63 1.60 11.34
C ASP A 57 2.73 1.11 10.20
N GLY A 58 3.31 0.64 9.10
CA GLY A 58 2.58 0.14 7.94
C GLY A 58 2.16 -1.32 8.08
N ASN A 59 1.01 -1.66 7.45
CA ASN A 59 0.45 -3.00 7.38
C ASN A 59 -0.01 -3.31 5.96
N MET A 60 0.42 -4.46 5.39
CA MET A 60 0.12 -4.81 4.00
C MET A 60 -1.34 -5.23 3.79
N ASN A 61 -1.96 -5.91 4.78
CA ASN A 61 -3.38 -6.29 4.72
C ASN A 61 -4.27 -5.05 4.73
N GLU A 62 -4.00 -4.10 5.63
CA GLU A 62 -4.72 -2.83 5.70
C GLU A 62 -4.54 -2.02 4.42
N TYR A 63 -3.31 -1.99 3.87
CA TYR A 63 -3.01 -1.28 2.62
C TYR A 63 -3.84 -1.81 1.43
N ILE A 64 -3.85 -3.12 1.24
CA ILE A 64 -4.64 -3.75 0.16
C ILE A 64 -6.14 -3.53 0.39
N SER A 65 -6.60 -3.65 1.64
CA SER A 65 -8.01 -3.41 2.00
C SER A 65 -8.41 -1.96 1.76
N SER A 66 -7.54 -1.01 2.07
CA SER A 66 -7.75 0.42 1.82
C SER A 66 -7.82 0.74 0.32
N LEU A 67 -6.95 0.13 -0.50
CA LEU A 67 -7.02 0.26 -1.96
C LEU A 67 -8.35 -0.26 -2.50
N LYS A 68 -8.78 -1.45 -2.06
CA LYS A 68 -10.08 -2.02 -2.46
C LYS A 68 -11.26 -1.14 -2.05
N LYS A 69 -11.22 -0.56 -0.85
CA LYS A 69 -12.24 0.36 -0.33
C LYS A 69 -12.41 1.61 -1.20
N LEU A 70 -11.35 2.08 -1.87
CA LEU A 70 -11.45 3.23 -2.76
C LEU A 70 -12.37 2.99 -3.96
N ASN A 71 -12.61 1.73 -4.36
CA ASN A 71 -13.57 1.38 -5.42
C ASN A 71 -15.04 1.67 -5.02
N ASP A 72 -15.33 1.90 -3.74
CA ASP A 72 -16.67 2.28 -3.26
C ASP A 72 -16.98 3.76 -3.50
N PHE A 73 -16.00 4.55 -3.97
CA PHE A 73 -16.10 5.98 -4.20
C PHE A 73 -16.04 6.31 -5.70
N SER A 74 -16.65 7.43 -6.09
CA SER A 74 -16.65 7.91 -7.48
C SER A 74 -15.72 9.11 -7.62
N PHE A 75 -14.65 8.96 -8.38
CA PHE A 75 -13.70 10.01 -8.75
C PHE A 75 -13.08 9.69 -10.12
N ASP A 76 -12.67 10.74 -10.84
CA ASP A 76 -12.20 10.63 -12.21
C ASP A 76 -10.66 10.76 -12.29
N SER A 77 -10.03 11.21 -11.20
CA SER A 77 -8.59 11.43 -11.15
C SER A 77 -8.02 11.30 -9.75
N ILE A 78 -6.69 11.07 -9.68
CA ILE A 78 -5.92 11.08 -8.42
C ILE A 78 -4.82 12.14 -8.50
N ALA A 79 -4.70 12.94 -7.43
CA ALA A 79 -3.55 13.81 -7.17
C ALA A 79 -2.71 13.17 -6.06
N PRO A 80 -1.60 12.49 -6.41
CA PRO A 80 -0.73 11.83 -5.45
C PRO A 80 0.18 12.82 -4.71
N GLY A 81 0.73 12.39 -3.57
CA GLY A 81 1.77 13.16 -2.87
C GLY A 81 3.08 13.25 -3.65
N HIS A 82 3.35 12.27 -4.50
CA HIS A 82 4.53 12.18 -5.36
C HIS A 82 4.17 11.69 -6.76
N GLY A 83 4.82 12.26 -7.79
CA GLY A 83 4.59 11.94 -9.20
C GLY A 83 3.61 12.90 -9.87
N ASN A 84 3.07 12.47 -11.01
CA ASN A 84 2.15 13.26 -11.80
C ASN A 84 0.70 12.96 -11.42
N PHE A 85 -0.21 13.79 -11.92
CA PHE A 85 -1.65 13.56 -11.86
C PHE A 85 -2.01 12.27 -12.61
N ILE A 86 -2.98 11.52 -12.10
CA ILE A 86 -3.38 10.22 -12.63
C ILE A 86 -4.83 10.32 -13.13
N ASP A 87 -5.00 10.18 -14.45
CA ASP A 87 -6.32 10.31 -15.11
C ASP A 87 -7.10 8.98 -15.16
N ASN A 88 -6.44 7.84 -14.92
CA ASN A 88 -7.06 6.51 -14.88
C ASN A 88 -6.98 5.91 -13.47
N PRO A 89 -7.76 6.44 -12.51
CA PRO A 89 -7.57 6.13 -11.09
C PRO A 89 -7.82 4.66 -10.75
N PHE A 90 -8.81 4.01 -11.34
CA PHE A 90 -9.15 2.62 -11.02
C PHE A 90 -8.17 1.63 -11.65
N GLU A 91 -7.56 1.97 -12.78
CA GLU A 91 -6.50 1.17 -13.39
C GLU A 91 -5.25 1.13 -12.51
N ILE A 92 -4.84 2.26 -11.95
CA ILE A 92 -3.66 2.33 -11.06
C ILE A 92 -3.94 1.64 -9.71
N ILE A 93 -5.16 1.72 -9.19
CA ILE A 93 -5.57 1.00 -7.98
C ILE A 93 -5.45 -0.51 -8.21
N GLU A 94 -6.07 -1.03 -9.27
CA GLU A 94 -6.02 -2.45 -9.60
C GLU A 94 -4.60 -2.93 -9.88
N TRP A 95 -3.84 -2.17 -10.68
CA TRP A 95 -2.43 -2.45 -10.93
C TRP A 95 -1.62 -2.52 -9.63
N THR A 96 -1.86 -1.59 -8.70
CA THR A 96 -1.15 -1.56 -7.42
C THR A 96 -1.48 -2.80 -6.58
N ILE A 97 -2.76 -3.18 -6.50
CA ILE A 97 -3.20 -4.39 -5.79
C ILE A 97 -2.53 -5.62 -6.41
N GLN A 98 -2.63 -5.78 -7.73
CA GLN A 98 -2.07 -6.92 -8.43
C GLN A 98 -0.55 -7.01 -8.26
N HIS A 99 0.17 -5.89 -8.38
CA HIS A 99 1.61 -5.82 -8.15
C HIS A 99 2.00 -6.30 -6.73
N ARG A 100 1.20 -5.94 -5.70
CA ARG A 100 1.43 -6.41 -4.32
C ARG A 100 1.21 -7.91 -4.18
N LEU A 101 0.14 -8.43 -4.74
CA LEU A 101 -0.17 -9.87 -4.70
C LEU A 101 0.86 -10.70 -5.47
N GLU A 102 1.32 -10.24 -6.63
CA GLU A 102 2.38 -10.91 -7.39
C GLU A 102 3.71 -10.92 -6.64
N ARG A 103 4.05 -9.82 -5.95
CA ARG A 103 5.25 -9.75 -5.11
C ARG A 103 5.14 -10.72 -3.93
N GLU A 104 4.00 -10.78 -3.27
CA GLU A 104 3.73 -11.71 -2.19
C GLU A 104 3.87 -13.16 -2.65
N GLU A 105 3.29 -13.50 -3.79
CA GLU A 105 3.41 -14.85 -4.35
C GLU A 105 4.85 -15.18 -4.75
N LYS A 106 5.63 -14.21 -5.26
CA LYS A 106 7.07 -14.37 -5.52
C LYS A 106 7.83 -14.67 -4.21
N VAL A 107 7.49 -13.96 -3.12
CA VAL A 107 8.08 -14.21 -1.78
C VAL A 107 7.77 -15.62 -1.33
N HIS A 108 6.52 -16.03 -1.37
CA HIS A 108 6.06 -17.36 -0.94
C HIS A 108 6.72 -18.48 -1.75
N LYS A 109 6.70 -18.41 -3.08
CA LYS A 109 7.36 -19.39 -3.98
C LYS A 109 8.86 -19.51 -3.73
N LYS A 110 9.55 -18.39 -3.45
CA LYS A 110 10.98 -18.43 -3.14
C LYS A 110 11.22 -19.07 -1.78
N LEU A 111 10.37 -18.80 -0.81
CA LEU A 111 10.45 -19.37 0.54
C LEU A 111 10.23 -20.89 0.50
N SER A 112 9.21 -21.39 -0.21
CA SER A 112 8.94 -22.83 -0.38
C SER A 112 10.14 -23.56 -1.00
N LYS A 113 10.81 -22.95 -2.00
CA LYS A 113 12.00 -23.54 -2.63
C LYS A 113 13.25 -23.52 -1.74
N LEU A 114 13.40 -22.54 -0.87
CA LEU A 114 14.59 -22.39 -0.02
C LEU A 114 14.48 -23.17 1.29
N GLY A 115 13.26 -23.57 1.68
CA GLY A 115 12.97 -24.12 2.99
C GLY A 115 13.17 -23.08 4.10
N ALA A 116 13.45 -23.54 5.32
CA ALA A 116 13.62 -22.65 6.47
C ALA A 116 14.83 -21.71 6.31
N VAL A 117 14.59 -20.40 6.14
CA VAL A 117 15.62 -19.43 5.75
C VAL A 117 15.48 -18.10 6.51
N GLY A 118 16.62 -17.46 6.81
CA GLY A 118 16.65 -16.12 7.38
C GLY A 118 16.34 -15.03 6.34
N ILE A 119 15.82 -13.89 6.82
CA ILE A 119 15.33 -12.80 5.98
C ILE A 119 16.36 -12.27 4.96
N ASN A 120 17.63 -12.16 5.34
CA ASN A 120 18.65 -11.60 4.43
C ASN A 120 18.90 -12.50 3.20
N ARG A 121 18.87 -13.82 3.37
CA ARG A 121 19.01 -14.76 2.25
C ARG A 121 17.76 -14.75 1.37
N LEU A 122 16.58 -14.66 1.99
CA LEU A 122 15.31 -14.54 1.27
C LEU A 122 15.27 -13.22 0.47
N LEU A 123 15.68 -12.10 1.08
CA LEU A 123 15.76 -10.80 0.42
C LEU A 123 16.55 -10.86 -0.90
N ILE A 124 17.76 -11.39 -0.87
CA ILE A 124 18.60 -11.52 -2.07
C ILE A 124 17.92 -12.40 -3.13
N SER A 125 17.23 -13.47 -2.70
CA SER A 125 16.54 -14.38 -3.63
C SER A 125 15.31 -13.77 -4.28
N VAL A 126 14.54 -12.95 -3.55
CA VAL A 126 13.30 -12.33 -4.02
C VAL A 126 13.59 -11.09 -4.86
N TYR A 127 14.56 -10.26 -4.44
CA TYR A 127 14.89 -8.97 -5.04
C TYR A 127 16.20 -9.01 -5.85
N ASN A 128 16.46 -10.15 -6.51
CA ASN A 128 17.64 -10.36 -7.36
C ASN A 128 17.65 -9.46 -8.63
N ASP A 129 16.51 -8.87 -8.95
CA ASP A 129 16.26 -7.96 -10.07
C ASP A 129 16.32 -6.47 -9.68
N VAL A 130 16.56 -6.18 -8.40
CA VAL A 130 16.55 -4.79 -7.85
C VAL A 130 17.98 -4.28 -7.66
N ASN A 131 18.17 -2.98 -7.91
CA ASN A 131 19.46 -2.34 -7.65
C ASN A 131 19.90 -2.56 -6.19
N PRO A 132 21.11 -3.05 -5.93
CA PRO A 132 21.61 -3.34 -4.58
C PRO A 132 21.50 -2.16 -3.58
N LYS A 133 21.56 -0.92 -4.05
CA LYS A 133 21.38 0.28 -3.22
C LYS A 133 19.97 0.40 -2.64
N LEU A 134 18.98 -0.25 -3.25
CA LEU A 134 17.58 -0.25 -2.79
C LEU A 134 17.24 -1.42 -1.87
N LEU A 135 18.15 -2.38 -1.66
CA LEU A 135 17.90 -3.55 -0.81
C LEU A 135 17.50 -3.18 0.63
N PRO A 136 18.03 -2.14 1.28
CA PRO A 136 17.55 -1.76 2.61
C PRO A 136 16.06 -1.39 2.63
N ILE A 137 15.58 -0.70 1.60
CA ILE A 137 14.16 -0.32 1.45
C ILE A 137 13.33 -1.54 1.06
N ALA A 138 13.83 -2.36 0.13
CA ALA A 138 13.19 -3.61 -0.29
C ALA A 138 13.01 -4.61 0.88
N LYS A 139 13.90 -4.55 1.88
CA LYS A 139 13.78 -5.36 3.10
C LYS A 139 12.52 -5.01 3.89
N TRP A 140 12.14 -3.74 4.02
CA TRP A 140 10.89 -3.36 4.68
C TRP A 140 9.67 -3.90 3.93
N SER A 141 9.65 -3.80 2.60
CA SER A 141 8.59 -4.40 1.79
C SER A 141 8.53 -5.92 1.94
N LEU A 142 9.69 -6.60 2.00
CA LEU A 142 9.74 -8.03 2.27
C LEU A 142 9.17 -8.38 3.64
N GLU A 143 9.55 -7.63 4.68
CA GLU A 143 9.04 -7.82 6.04
C GLU A 143 7.52 -7.65 6.09
N ALA A 144 6.97 -6.63 5.40
CA ALA A 144 5.53 -6.41 5.32
C ALA A 144 4.78 -7.57 4.65
N HIS A 145 5.32 -8.13 3.56
CA HIS A 145 4.75 -9.34 2.93
C HIS A 145 4.87 -10.59 3.82
N LEU A 146 5.98 -10.75 4.53
CA LEU A 146 6.16 -11.88 5.45
C LEU A 146 5.20 -11.82 6.64
N ILE A 147 4.95 -10.62 7.18
CA ILE A 147 3.95 -10.42 8.24
C ILE A 147 2.57 -10.82 7.72
N LYS A 148 2.17 -10.32 6.54
CA LYS A 148 0.90 -10.68 5.93
C LYS A 148 0.79 -12.20 5.70
N LEU A 149 1.82 -12.84 5.15
CA LEU A 149 1.83 -14.29 4.93
C LEU A 149 1.75 -15.10 6.26
N ILE A 150 2.25 -14.55 7.37
CA ILE A 150 2.10 -15.16 8.70
C ILE A 150 0.66 -14.98 9.20
N GLU A 151 0.07 -13.80 9.04
CA GLU A 151 -1.33 -13.52 9.38
C GLU A 151 -2.30 -14.38 8.56
N ASP A 152 -1.96 -14.68 7.31
CA ASP A 152 -2.71 -15.57 6.40
C ASP A 152 -2.42 -17.08 6.65
N GLU A 153 -1.66 -17.42 7.69
CA GLU A 153 -1.28 -18.81 8.05
C GLU A 153 -0.55 -19.57 6.94
N ARG A 154 0.11 -18.88 6.01
CA ARG A 154 0.89 -19.47 4.90
C ARG A 154 2.38 -19.62 5.23
N VAL A 155 2.88 -18.87 6.20
CA VAL A 155 4.28 -18.84 6.63
C VAL A 155 4.37 -18.87 8.14
N VAL A 156 5.42 -19.47 8.69
CA VAL A 156 5.75 -19.45 10.10
C VAL A 156 7.15 -18.88 10.31
N LEU A 157 7.34 -18.15 11.41
CA LEU A 157 8.64 -17.68 11.88
C LEU A 157 9.07 -18.48 13.11
N GLU A 158 10.08 -19.32 12.96
CA GLU A 158 10.62 -20.15 14.02
C GLU A 158 12.14 -19.95 14.15
N LYS A 159 12.64 -19.64 15.35
CA LYS A 159 14.06 -19.48 15.65
C LYS A 159 14.79 -18.51 14.67
N GLY A 160 14.09 -17.41 14.27
CA GLY A 160 14.62 -16.42 13.35
C GLY A 160 14.67 -16.83 11.88
N LYS A 161 14.00 -17.93 11.52
CA LYS A 161 13.86 -18.42 10.13
C LYS A 161 12.39 -18.50 9.73
N TYR A 162 12.10 -18.06 8.52
CA TYR A 162 10.80 -18.18 7.88
C TYR A 162 10.71 -19.50 7.13
N ARG A 163 9.56 -20.15 7.20
CA ARG A 163 9.25 -21.38 6.49
C ARG A 163 7.83 -21.33 5.94
N SER A 164 7.62 -21.81 4.71
CA SER A 164 6.29 -22.03 4.15
C SER A 164 5.56 -23.14 4.91
N LEU A 165 4.25 -22.98 5.11
CA LEU A 165 3.35 -24.00 5.64
C LEU A 165 2.65 -24.78 4.51
N GLU A 166 2.73 -24.29 3.28
CA GLU A 166 2.26 -24.97 2.07
C GLU A 166 3.47 -25.66 1.39
N ASP A 167 3.30 -26.93 1.02
CA ASP A 167 4.30 -27.72 0.29
C ASP A 167 4.36 -27.36 -1.22
#